data_398cb544198d41632a97f6d77840411d
#
_entry.id   398cb544198d41632a97f6d77840411d
#
_cell.length_a   1.000
_cell.length_b   1.000
_cell.length_c   1.000
_cell.angle_alpha   90.00
_cell.angle_beta   90.00
_cell.angle_gamma   90.00
#
_symmetry.space_group_name_H-M   'P 1'
#
loop_
_entity.id
_entity.type
_entity.pdbx_description
1 polymer ?
#
loop_
_entity_poly.entity_id
_entity_poly.type
_entity_poly.pdbx_seq_one_letter_code
_entity_poly.pdbx_strand_id
1 'polypeptide(L)'
;DTAPAPDIWFMSIFSSLALLPPSIETFLILTAPVVLVVALFAVPFFSNSGERHISKRPVAALLLVFIFMVYSVLTWMGYQAPWSPKMQAWSSDETPFVYIQGRTPIELAGAVTFQFKQCRNCHELGGIGGRRGPELDSIATRKTTNELIRQAIQGGGNMPTYGHNLSPEELTTIVAFLSTLHLENESPARTADKTLNP
;
A
#
# COMPACT_ATOMS: atom_id res chain seq x y z
N ASP A 1 -16.24 -7.27 -9.41
CA ASP A 1 -15.75 -6.61 -8.18
C ASP A 1 -14.94 -5.41 -8.58
N THR A 2 -15.54 -4.22 -8.41
CA THR A 2 -14.84 -2.96 -8.64
C THR A 2 -13.96 -2.66 -7.45
N ALA A 3 -12.65 -2.60 -7.66
CA ALA A 3 -11.73 -2.08 -6.65
C ALA A 3 -12.03 -0.60 -6.42
N PRO A 4 -12.45 -0.19 -5.21
CA PRO A 4 -12.65 1.21 -4.93
C PRO A 4 -11.30 1.92 -4.97
N ALA A 5 -11.07 2.75 -5.99
CA ALA A 5 -9.97 3.67 -6.02
C ALA A 5 -10.41 4.99 -5.38
N PRO A 6 -9.56 5.65 -4.58
CA PRO A 6 -9.88 6.96 -4.03
C PRO A 6 -10.07 7.98 -5.15
N ASP A 7 -11.04 8.86 -4.97
CA ASP A 7 -11.25 9.98 -5.88
C ASP A 7 -10.04 10.94 -5.88
N ILE A 8 -9.86 11.65 -7.00
CA ILE A 8 -8.77 12.62 -7.20
C ILE A 8 -8.63 13.61 -6.03
N TRP A 9 -9.76 13.99 -5.42
CA TRP A 9 -9.80 14.95 -4.31
C TRP A 9 -9.09 14.45 -3.05
N PHE A 10 -9.04 13.14 -2.84
CA PHE A 10 -8.40 12.54 -1.67
C PHE A 10 -6.93 12.19 -1.88
N MET A 11 -6.43 12.24 -3.11
CA MET A 11 -5.05 11.84 -3.43
C MET A 11 -4.02 12.71 -2.72
N SER A 12 -4.28 14.01 -2.57
CA SER A 12 -3.42 14.93 -1.81
C SER A 12 -3.34 14.57 -0.32
N ILE A 13 -4.45 14.11 0.26
CA ILE A 13 -4.50 13.67 1.67
C ILE A 13 -3.67 12.41 1.85
N PHE A 14 -3.85 11.41 0.98
CA PHE A 14 -3.03 10.19 1.00
C PHE A 14 -1.53 10.48 0.86
N SER A 15 -1.17 11.40 -0.04
CA SER A 15 0.22 11.83 -0.20
C SER A 15 0.76 12.49 1.05
N SER A 16 -0.02 13.37 1.68
CA SER A 16 0.37 14.02 2.92
C SER A 16 0.62 13.03 4.03
N LEU A 17 -0.26 12.05 4.20
CA LEU A 17 -0.13 10.99 5.22
C LEU A 17 1.08 10.08 4.94
N ALA A 18 1.29 9.70 3.68
CA ALA A 18 2.42 8.84 3.31
C ALA A 18 3.80 9.50 3.48
N LEU A 19 3.87 10.83 3.47
CA LEU A 19 5.10 11.59 3.71
C LEU A 19 5.39 11.79 5.21
N LEU A 20 4.43 11.50 6.07
CA LEU A 20 4.56 11.69 7.52
C LEU A 20 4.98 10.39 8.21
N PRO A 21 5.76 10.49 9.29
CA PRO A 21 6.08 9.33 10.10
C PRO A 21 4.81 8.79 10.78
N PRO A 22 4.66 7.45 10.88
CA PRO A 22 3.46 6.81 11.44
C PRO A 22 3.09 7.28 12.86
N SER A 23 4.08 7.73 13.63
CA SER A 23 3.88 8.20 15.01
C SER A 23 2.99 9.45 15.13
N ILE A 24 2.97 10.30 14.11
CA ILE A 24 2.17 11.54 14.10
C ILE A 24 0.95 11.46 13.19
N GLU A 25 0.82 10.40 12.40
CA GLU A 25 -0.28 10.21 11.46
C GLU A 25 -1.65 10.23 12.15
N THR A 26 -1.82 9.44 13.20
CA THR A 26 -3.08 9.39 13.98
C THR A 26 -3.43 10.74 14.59
N PHE A 27 -2.43 11.44 15.14
CA PHE A 27 -2.65 12.77 15.70
C PHE A 27 -3.11 13.75 14.63
N LEU A 28 -2.48 13.72 13.46
CA LEU A 28 -2.84 14.60 12.35
C LEU A 28 -4.24 14.31 11.81
N ILE A 29 -4.61 13.05 11.63
CA ILE A 29 -5.95 12.65 11.15
C ILE A 29 -7.03 13.18 12.09
N LEU A 30 -6.80 13.16 13.40
CA LEU A 30 -7.77 13.62 14.37
C LEU A 30 -7.81 15.15 14.52
N THR A 31 -6.65 15.81 14.43
CA THR A 31 -6.55 17.26 14.73
C THR A 31 -6.71 18.15 13.50
N ALA A 32 -6.24 17.75 12.32
CA ALA A 32 -6.28 18.60 11.13
C ALA A 32 -7.70 19.01 10.72
N PRO A 33 -8.73 18.15 10.72
CA PRO A 33 -10.09 18.56 10.41
C PRO A 33 -10.62 19.59 11.40
N VAL A 34 -10.33 19.41 12.69
CA VAL A 34 -10.77 20.36 13.74
C VAL A 34 -10.10 21.71 13.57
N VAL A 35 -8.79 21.73 13.35
CA VAL A 35 -8.02 22.96 13.11
C VAL A 35 -8.53 23.66 11.85
N LEU A 36 -8.81 22.93 10.78
CA LEU A 36 -9.34 23.48 9.55
C LEU A 36 -10.70 24.15 9.78
N VAL A 37 -11.61 23.48 10.48
CA VAL A 37 -12.94 24.02 10.80
C VAL A 37 -12.82 25.28 11.65
N VAL A 38 -12.00 25.24 12.72
CA VAL A 38 -11.77 26.42 13.56
C VAL A 38 -11.16 27.57 12.76
N ALA A 39 -10.18 27.29 11.89
CA ALA A 39 -9.57 28.30 11.03
C ALA A 39 -10.60 28.95 10.09
N LEU A 40 -11.46 28.15 9.46
CA LEU A 40 -12.52 28.65 8.59
C LEU A 40 -13.52 29.56 9.34
N PHE A 41 -13.93 29.15 10.54
CA PHE A 41 -14.80 29.99 11.39
C PHE A 41 -14.10 31.26 11.88
N ALA A 42 -12.78 31.25 12.02
CA ALA A 42 -12.00 32.41 12.45
C ALA A 42 -11.80 33.45 11.34
N VAL A 43 -11.86 33.07 10.06
CA VAL A 43 -11.65 33.97 8.91
C VAL A 43 -12.48 35.29 8.99
N PRO A 44 -13.79 35.27 9.29
CA PRO A 44 -14.58 36.49 9.37
C PRO A 44 -14.08 37.49 10.42
N PHE A 45 -13.51 37.00 11.52
CA PHE A 45 -13.04 37.87 12.62
C PHE A 45 -11.73 38.57 12.26
N PHE A 46 -10.87 37.93 11.46
CA PHE A 46 -9.59 38.52 11.04
C PHE A 46 -9.66 39.29 9.71
N SER A 47 -10.65 39.03 8.89
CA SER A 47 -10.73 39.54 7.52
C SER A 47 -11.96 40.40 7.24
N ASN A 48 -12.60 40.98 8.29
CA ASN A 48 -13.86 41.69 8.15
C ASN A 48 -13.72 43.18 7.69
N SER A 49 -12.50 43.72 7.65
CA SER A 49 -12.26 45.13 7.25
C SER A 49 -11.51 45.21 5.93
N GLY A 50 -11.89 46.17 5.08
CA GLY A 50 -11.19 46.47 3.85
C GLY A 50 -11.88 45.98 2.56
N GLU A 51 -11.27 46.28 1.43
CA GLU A 51 -11.78 45.94 0.11
C GLU A 51 -11.76 44.42 -0.12
N ARG A 52 -12.82 43.90 -0.73
CA ARG A 52 -13.00 42.46 -0.99
C ARG A 52 -12.40 42.01 -2.33
N HIS A 53 -11.99 42.92 -3.19
CA HIS A 53 -11.46 42.60 -4.50
C HIS A 53 -10.07 41.97 -4.39
N ILE A 54 -9.85 40.83 -5.07
CA ILE A 54 -8.64 40.02 -4.97
C ILE A 54 -7.36 40.79 -5.34
N SER A 55 -7.43 41.68 -6.32
CA SER A 55 -6.28 42.52 -6.74
C SER A 55 -5.76 43.45 -5.65
N LYS A 56 -6.58 43.75 -4.65
CA LYS A 56 -6.20 44.58 -3.50
C LYS A 56 -5.81 43.76 -2.26
N ARG A 57 -5.76 42.43 -2.39
CA ARG A 57 -5.36 41.49 -1.35
C ARG A 57 -4.24 40.58 -1.85
N PRO A 58 -3.04 41.11 -2.15
CA PRO A 58 -1.95 40.32 -2.77
C PRO A 58 -1.52 39.14 -1.90
N VAL A 59 -1.53 39.29 -0.57
CA VAL A 59 -1.19 38.20 0.35
C VAL A 59 -2.20 37.05 0.26
N ALA A 60 -3.48 37.35 0.21
CA ALA A 60 -4.52 36.32 0.07
C ALA A 60 -4.45 35.64 -1.30
N ALA A 61 -4.16 36.37 -2.36
CA ALA A 61 -3.96 35.81 -3.70
C ALA A 61 -2.75 34.87 -3.76
N LEU A 62 -1.62 35.30 -3.18
CA LEU A 62 -0.41 34.46 -3.10
C LEU A 62 -0.64 33.19 -2.29
N LEU A 63 -1.33 33.27 -1.14
CA LEU A 63 -1.68 32.11 -0.34
C LEU A 63 -2.57 31.13 -1.11
N LEU A 64 -3.54 31.62 -1.84
CA LEU A 64 -4.42 30.79 -2.65
C LEU A 64 -3.65 30.06 -3.75
N VAL A 65 -2.76 30.76 -4.45
CA VAL A 65 -1.88 30.16 -5.45
C VAL A 65 -0.96 29.12 -4.82
N PHE A 66 -0.38 29.42 -3.65
CA PHE A 66 0.49 28.49 -2.93
C PHE A 66 -0.27 27.22 -2.51
N ILE A 67 -1.46 27.36 -1.93
CA ILE A 67 -2.30 26.22 -1.52
C ILE A 67 -2.65 25.36 -2.75
N PHE A 68 -3.04 26.00 -3.85
CA PHE A 68 -3.35 25.27 -5.09
C PHE A 68 -2.13 24.54 -5.64
N MET A 69 -0.96 25.16 -5.62
CA MET A 69 0.30 24.53 -6.04
C MET A 69 0.64 23.32 -5.16
N VAL A 70 0.58 23.47 -3.84
CA VAL A 70 0.84 22.36 -2.90
C VAL A 70 -0.16 21.23 -3.13
N TYR A 71 -1.45 21.54 -3.23
CA TYR A 71 -2.49 20.56 -3.53
C TYR A 71 -2.19 19.80 -4.84
N SER A 72 -1.84 20.53 -5.90
CA SER A 72 -1.54 19.94 -7.21
C SER A 72 -0.31 19.01 -7.17
N VAL A 73 0.76 19.44 -6.49
CA VAL A 73 1.98 18.63 -6.32
C VAL A 73 1.69 17.38 -5.52
N LEU A 74 0.97 17.47 -4.39
CA LEU A 74 0.60 16.32 -3.58
C LEU A 74 -0.31 15.35 -4.34
N THR A 75 -1.28 15.87 -5.10
CA THR A 75 -2.14 15.05 -5.95
C THR A 75 -1.33 14.32 -7.01
N TRP A 76 -0.43 15.02 -7.69
CA TRP A 76 0.47 14.42 -8.68
C TRP A 76 1.36 13.34 -8.06
N MET A 77 1.97 13.61 -6.91
CA MET A 77 2.73 12.61 -6.16
C MET A 77 1.88 11.39 -5.81
N GLY A 78 0.63 11.60 -5.38
CA GLY A 78 -0.32 10.54 -5.08
C GLY A 78 -0.60 9.62 -6.27
N TYR A 79 -0.51 10.13 -7.49
CA TYR A 79 -0.69 9.32 -8.71
C TYR A 79 0.57 8.58 -9.14
N GLN A 80 1.75 9.17 -8.96
CA GLN A 80 3.00 8.64 -9.50
C GLN A 80 3.79 7.78 -8.52
N ALA A 81 3.56 7.97 -7.23
CA ALA A 81 4.34 7.30 -6.21
C ALA A 81 4.04 5.79 -6.14
N PRO A 82 5.05 4.95 -5.82
CA PRO A 82 4.86 3.49 -5.68
C PRO A 82 3.94 3.11 -4.52
N TRP A 83 3.76 3.99 -3.52
CA TRP A 83 2.82 3.81 -2.42
C TRP A 83 1.40 4.34 -2.73
N SER A 84 1.15 4.75 -3.97
CA SER A 84 -0.14 5.33 -4.38
C SER A 84 -1.32 4.42 -4.03
N PRO A 85 -2.41 4.98 -3.45
CA PRO A 85 -3.66 4.25 -3.26
C PRO A 85 -4.43 4.07 -4.57
N LYS A 86 -4.00 4.70 -5.68
CA LYS A 86 -4.54 4.48 -7.01
C LYS A 86 -4.05 3.13 -7.54
N MET A 87 -4.37 2.08 -6.85
CA MET A 87 -4.09 0.74 -7.34
C MET A 87 -5.38 0.04 -7.71
N GLN A 88 -5.28 -0.80 -8.73
CA GLN A 88 -6.28 -1.81 -8.96
C GLN A 88 -6.27 -2.77 -7.75
N ALA A 89 -7.41 -3.35 -7.40
CA ALA A 89 -7.40 -4.44 -6.43
C ALA A 89 -6.86 -5.67 -7.13
N TRP A 90 -5.65 -6.02 -6.81
CA TRP A 90 -4.97 -7.21 -7.31
C TRP A 90 -5.58 -8.51 -6.77
N SER A 91 -6.58 -8.41 -5.89
CA SER A 91 -7.32 -9.55 -5.34
C SER A 91 -8.10 -10.35 -6.38
N SER A 92 -8.47 -9.72 -7.51
CA SER A 92 -9.14 -10.39 -8.63
C SER A 92 -8.17 -11.02 -9.62
N ASP A 93 -6.90 -10.63 -9.60
CA ASP A 93 -5.90 -11.21 -10.48
C ASP A 93 -5.39 -12.52 -9.90
N GLU A 94 -5.45 -13.59 -10.66
CA GLU A 94 -4.95 -14.89 -10.22
C GLU A 94 -3.45 -14.86 -9.97
N THR A 95 -2.99 -15.67 -9.01
CA THR A 95 -1.55 -15.86 -8.80
C THR A 95 -0.95 -16.44 -10.09
N PRO A 96 0.13 -15.83 -10.64
CA PRO A 96 0.69 -16.29 -11.90
C PRO A 96 1.05 -17.77 -11.87
N PHE A 97 0.73 -18.48 -12.94
CA PHE A 97 0.85 -19.94 -13.04
C PHE A 97 2.25 -20.44 -12.66
N VAL A 98 3.30 -19.69 -13.00
CA VAL A 98 4.70 -20.02 -12.69
C VAL A 98 4.95 -20.23 -11.19
N TYR A 99 4.19 -19.57 -10.31
CA TYR A 99 4.34 -19.69 -8.84
C TYR A 99 3.53 -20.84 -8.24
N ILE A 100 2.55 -21.37 -8.97
CA ILE A 100 1.68 -22.47 -8.49
C ILE A 100 2.00 -23.80 -9.13
N GLN A 101 2.74 -23.82 -10.22
CA GLN A 101 3.10 -25.04 -10.93
C GLN A 101 4.02 -25.94 -10.08
N GLY A 102 3.69 -27.24 -9.99
CA GLY A 102 4.51 -28.21 -9.28
C GLY A 102 4.49 -28.09 -7.75
N ARG A 103 3.53 -27.33 -7.20
CA ARG A 103 3.39 -27.12 -5.76
C ARG A 103 2.60 -28.23 -5.08
N THR A 104 2.93 -28.49 -3.83
CA THR A 104 2.19 -29.41 -2.97
C THR A 104 0.80 -28.84 -2.63
N PRO A 105 -0.17 -29.68 -2.21
CA PRO A 105 -1.50 -29.20 -1.84
C PRO A 105 -1.50 -28.12 -0.75
N ILE A 106 -0.59 -28.18 0.22
CA ILE A 106 -0.47 -27.18 1.29
C ILE A 106 0.05 -25.83 0.75
N GLU A 107 0.99 -25.85 -0.19
CA GLU A 107 1.52 -24.65 -0.83
C GLU A 107 0.47 -24.01 -1.76
N LEU A 108 -0.32 -24.82 -2.46
CA LEU A 108 -1.44 -24.33 -3.27
C LEU A 108 -2.52 -23.68 -2.38
N ALA A 109 -2.86 -24.31 -1.26
CA ALA A 109 -3.77 -23.71 -0.27
C ALA A 109 -3.20 -22.39 0.24
N GLY A 110 -1.89 -22.27 0.41
CA GLY A 110 -1.20 -21.04 0.78
C GLY A 110 -1.29 -19.97 -0.30
N ALA A 111 -1.15 -20.33 -1.58
CA ALA A 111 -1.34 -19.38 -2.68
C ALA A 111 -2.78 -18.83 -2.74
N VAL A 112 -3.79 -19.69 -2.48
CA VAL A 112 -5.19 -19.29 -2.36
C VAL A 112 -5.39 -18.36 -1.17
N THR A 113 -4.83 -18.70 -0.01
CA THR A 113 -4.90 -17.84 1.19
C THR A 113 -4.23 -16.49 0.93
N PHE A 114 -3.06 -16.47 0.29
CA PHE A 114 -2.33 -15.27 -0.10
C PHE A 114 -3.18 -14.35 -1.00
N GLN A 115 -3.87 -14.94 -1.96
CA GLN A 115 -4.81 -14.24 -2.84
C GLN A 115 -6.02 -13.71 -2.07
N PHE A 116 -6.66 -14.57 -1.28
CA PHE A 116 -7.89 -14.24 -0.54
C PHE A 116 -7.66 -13.16 0.54
N LYS A 117 -6.52 -13.21 1.22
CA LYS A 117 -6.12 -12.18 2.20
C LYS A 117 -5.56 -10.90 1.57
N GLN A 118 -5.60 -10.82 0.24
CA GLN A 118 -5.26 -9.60 -0.53
C GLN A 118 -3.82 -9.11 -0.31
N CYS A 119 -2.89 -10.01 -0.04
CA CYS A 119 -1.49 -9.66 0.20
C CYS A 119 -0.87 -8.92 -0.99
N ARG A 120 -1.33 -9.22 -2.22
CA ARG A 120 -0.90 -8.56 -3.46
C ARG A 120 -1.34 -7.10 -3.57
N ASN A 121 -2.28 -6.63 -2.77
CA ASN A 121 -2.62 -5.21 -2.75
C ASN A 121 -1.47 -4.34 -2.21
N CYS A 122 -0.54 -4.94 -1.48
CA CYS A 122 0.65 -4.26 -0.97
C CYS A 122 1.96 -4.83 -1.52
N HIS A 123 1.99 -6.12 -1.86
CA HIS A 123 3.18 -6.82 -2.31
C HIS A 123 3.10 -7.21 -3.78
N GLU A 124 4.19 -7.00 -4.49
CA GLU A 124 4.36 -7.46 -5.86
C GLU A 124 4.81 -8.92 -5.88
N LEU A 125 4.25 -9.70 -6.81
CA LEU A 125 4.63 -11.06 -7.14
C LEU A 125 4.59 -11.23 -8.66
N GLY A 126 5.73 -11.52 -9.28
CA GLY A 126 5.86 -11.65 -10.73
C GLY A 126 5.62 -10.34 -11.50
N GLY A 127 5.99 -9.22 -10.95
CA GLY A 127 5.76 -7.91 -11.55
C GLY A 127 4.31 -7.43 -11.45
N ILE A 128 3.43 -8.16 -10.76
CA ILE A 128 2.01 -7.83 -10.60
C ILE A 128 1.69 -7.69 -9.12
N GLY A 129 1.16 -6.54 -8.71
CA GLY A 129 0.79 -6.25 -7.33
C GLY A 129 1.13 -4.83 -6.91
N GLY A 130 0.82 -4.53 -5.65
CA GLY A 130 1.12 -3.24 -5.05
C GLY A 130 2.60 -3.12 -4.67
N ARG A 131 3.14 -1.91 -4.76
CA ARG A 131 4.54 -1.58 -4.40
C ARG A 131 4.64 -0.85 -3.06
N ARG A 132 3.75 -1.17 -2.13
CA ARG A 132 3.78 -0.62 -0.77
C ARG A 132 4.68 -1.42 0.16
N GLY A 133 4.75 -2.72 -0.07
CA GLY A 133 5.66 -3.63 0.58
C GLY A 133 6.76 -4.10 -0.38
N PRO A 134 7.77 -4.82 0.12
CA PRO A 134 8.78 -5.41 -0.74
C PRO A 134 8.17 -6.46 -1.69
N GLU A 135 8.79 -6.65 -2.85
CA GLU A 135 8.51 -7.77 -3.73
C GLU A 135 8.70 -9.10 -3.01
N LEU A 136 7.93 -10.10 -3.39
CA LEU A 136 7.95 -11.41 -2.72
C LEU A 136 8.57 -12.53 -3.58
N ASP A 137 8.98 -12.26 -4.81
CA ASP A 137 9.53 -13.25 -5.75
C ASP A 137 10.69 -14.07 -5.17
N SER A 138 11.47 -13.46 -4.30
CA SER A 138 12.63 -14.07 -3.66
C SER A 138 12.58 -13.99 -2.13
N ILE A 139 11.39 -13.97 -1.54
CA ILE A 139 11.27 -13.75 -0.10
C ILE A 139 11.90 -14.88 0.72
N ALA A 140 11.86 -16.11 0.24
CA ALA A 140 12.44 -17.25 0.91
C ALA A 140 13.98 -17.26 0.96
N THR A 141 14.64 -16.45 0.11
CA THR A 141 16.10 -16.24 0.20
C THR A 141 16.47 -15.17 1.23
N ARG A 142 15.53 -14.29 1.56
CA ARG A 142 15.75 -13.12 2.44
C ARG A 142 15.25 -13.35 3.87
N LYS A 143 14.31 -14.27 4.05
CA LYS A 143 13.68 -14.53 5.35
C LYS A 143 13.52 -16.03 5.61
N THR A 144 13.82 -16.40 6.83
CA THR A 144 13.55 -17.74 7.34
C THR A 144 12.05 -17.95 7.60
N THR A 145 11.60 -19.19 7.67
CA THR A 145 10.22 -19.56 8.00
C THR A 145 9.72 -18.88 9.28
N ASN A 146 10.55 -18.84 10.33
CA ASN A 146 10.18 -18.20 11.61
C ASN A 146 10.02 -16.68 11.46
N GLU A 147 10.83 -16.04 10.62
CA GLU A 147 10.71 -14.61 10.35
C GLU A 147 9.46 -14.31 9.51
N LEU A 148 9.08 -15.19 8.56
CA LEU A 148 7.83 -15.07 7.80
C LEU A 148 6.62 -15.18 8.72
N ILE A 149 6.60 -16.17 9.64
CA ILE A 149 5.55 -16.31 10.65
C ILE A 149 5.44 -15.05 11.50
N ARG A 150 6.56 -14.60 12.06
CA ARG A 150 6.58 -13.40 12.89
C ARG A 150 6.10 -12.17 12.13
N GLN A 151 6.57 -11.98 10.90
CA GLN A 151 6.19 -10.84 10.07
C GLN A 151 4.70 -10.86 9.71
N ALA A 152 4.13 -12.02 9.40
CA ALA A 152 2.71 -12.16 9.11
C ALA A 152 1.84 -11.87 10.34
N ILE A 153 2.25 -12.37 11.53
CA ILE A 153 1.49 -12.16 12.76
C ILE A 153 1.60 -10.72 13.28
N GLN A 154 2.82 -10.21 13.38
CA GLN A 154 3.11 -8.95 14.06
C GLN A 154 3.06 -7.73 13.12
N GLY A 155 3.18 -7.96 11.80
CA GLY A 155 3.36 -6.87 10.86
C GLY A 155 4.72 -6.18 11.04
N GLY A 156 4.78 -4.90 10.73
CA GLY A 156 5.97 -4.07 10.95
C GLY A 156 6.14 -3.03 9.84
N GLY A 157 6.64 -1.85 10.19
CA GLY A 157 6.63 -0.72 9.29
C GLY A 157 5.18 -0.36 8.89
N ASN A 158 4.89 -0.38 7.60
CA ASN A 158 3.55 -0.13 7.06
C ASN A 158 2.73 -1.43 6.83
N MET A 159 3.28 -2.59 7.17
CA MET A 159 2.56 -3.85 7.06
C MET A 159 1.63 -4.04 8.27
N PRO A 160 0.32 -4.17 8.07
CA PRO A 160 -0.61 -4.41 9.17
C PRO A 160 -0.37 -5.77 9.83
N THR A 161 -0.83 -5.90 11.08
CA THR A 161 -0.80 -7.17 11.81
C THR A 161 -1.91 -8.08 11.31
N TYR A 162 -1.58 -9.27 10.85
CA TYR A 162 -2.56 -10.27 10.41
C TYR A 162 -2.88 -11.33 11.48
N GLY A 163 -2.26 -11.27 12.66
CA GLY A 163 -2.43 -12.26 13.72
C GLY A 163 -3.88 -12.48 14.16
N HIS A 164 -4.75 -11.49 14.02
CA HIS A 164 -6.20 -11.62 14.30
C HIS A 164 -7.02 -12.05 13.08
N ASN A 165 -6.46 -11.94 11.87
CA ASN A 165 -7.14 -12.18 10.61
C ASN A 165 -6.75 -13.49 9.92
N LEU A 166 -5.74 -14.17 10.45
CA LEU A 166 -5.28 -15.47 9.98
C LEU A 166 -5.57 -16.54 11.02
N SER A 167 -6.24 -17.63 10.60
CA SER A 167 -6.28 -18.84 11.43
C SER A 167 -4.89 -19.50 11.48
N PRO A 168 -4.60 -20.36 12.47
CA PRO A 168 -3.34 -21.12 12.51
C PRO A 168 -3.09 -21.95 11.25
N GLU A 169 -4.15 -22.50 10.65
CA GLU A 169 -4.08 -23.25 9.41
C GLU A 169 -3.74 -22.35 8.23
N GLU A 170 -4.41 -21.20 8.09
CA GLU A 170 -4.13 -20.20 7.05
C GLU A 170 -2.69 -19.68 7.16
N LEU A 171 -2.22 -19.44 8.39
CA LEU A 171 -0.83 -19.02 8.62
C LEU A 171 0.15 -20.09 8.17
N THR A 172 -0.12 -21.36 8.48
CA THR A 172 0.74 -22.47 8.09
C THR A 172 0.80 -22.62 6.57
N THR A 173 -0.34 -22.55 5.89
CA THR A 173 -0.41 -22.67 4.43
C THR A 173 0.26 -21.51 3.72
N ILE A 174 0.01 -20.25 4.16
CA ILE A 174 0.61 -19.06 3.54
C ILE A 174 2.13 -19.04 3.71
N VAL A 175 2.62 -19.45 4.87
CA VAL A 175 4.07 -19.54 5.14
C VAL A 175 4.69 -20.67 4.30
N ALA A 176 4.01 -21.81 4.14
CA ALA A 176 4.45 -22.87 3.25
C ALA A 176 4.62 -22.35 1.82
N PHE A 177 3.63 -21.62 1.30
CA PHE A 177 3.71 -21.00 -0.03
C PHE A 177 4.86 -19.99 -0.13
N LEU A 178 4.95 -19.03 0.81
CA LEU A 178 6.01 -18.01 0.79
C LEU A 178 7.42 -18.62 0.90
N SER A 179 7.57 -19.73 1.62
CA SER A 179 8.85 -20.45 1.74
C SER A 179 9.30 -21.11 0.44
N THR A 180 8.45 -21.18 -0.58
CA THR A 180 8.82 -21.70 -1.91
C THR A 180 9.28 -20.62 -2.89
N LEU A 181 9.16 -19.34 -2.52
CA LEU A 181 9.47 -18.21 -3.39
C LEU A 181 10.97 -17.88 -3.29
N HIS A 182 11.76 -18.56 -4.13
CA HIS A 182 13.19 -18.37 -4.30
C HIS A 182 13.50 -17.60 -5.59
N LEU A 183 14.73 -17.13 -5.74
CA LEU A 183 15.22 -16.58 -7.01
C LEU A 183 15.08 -17.64 -8.12
N GLU A 184 14.90 -17.18 -9.36
CA GLU A 184 14.64 -18.04 -10.53
C GLU A 184 15.56 -19.27 -10.67
N ASN A 185 16.81 -19.12 -10.26
CA ASN A 185 17.81 -20.18 -10.36
C ASN A 185 17.76 -21.20 -9.23
N GLU A 186 17.02 -20.92 -8.16
CA GLU A 186 16.96 -21.76 -6.96
C GLU A 186 15.57 -22.37 -6.73
N SER A 187 14.58 -22.03 -7.56
CA SER A 187 13.23 -22.57 -7.42
C SER A 187 13.19 -24.06 -7.79
N PRO A 188 12.75 -24.93 -6.88
CA PRO A 188 12.64 -26.38 -7.16
C PRO A 188 11.77 -26.71 -8.38
N ALA A 189 10.77 -25.88 -8.66
CA ALA A 189 9.88 -26.06 -9.82
C ALA A 189 10.56 -25.80 -11.16
N ARG A 190 11.58 -24.90 -11.22
CA ARG A 190 12.35 -24.62 -12.45
C ARG A 190 13.52 -25.56 -12.68
N THR A 191 14.11 -26.10 -11.61
CA THR A 191 15.11 -27.16 -11.76
C THR A 191 14.51 -28.45 -12.32
N ALA A 192 13.25 -28.76 -11.98
CA ALA A 192 12.55 -29.92 -12.55
C ALA A 192 12.27 -29.76 -14.06
N ASP A 193 11.95 -28.52 -14.53
CA ASP A 193 11.68 -28.25 -15.95
C ASP A 193 12.96 -28.30 -16.82
N LYS A 194 14.10 -27.89 -16.26
CA LYS A 194 15.40 -27.99 -16.97
C LYS A 194 15.89 -29.43 -17.15
N THR A 195 15.41 -30.35 -16.31
CA THR A 195 15.77 -31.79 -16.42
C THR A 195 14.84 -32.57 -17.35
N LEU A 196 13.67 -31.99 -17.71
CA LEU A 196 12.69 -32.63 -18.61
C LEU A 196 12.82 -32.19 -20.07
N ASN A 197 13.69 -31.25 -20.40
CA ASN A 197 13.93 -30.79 -21.77
C ASN A 197 15.47 -30.77 -22.03
N PRO A 198 16.08 -31.94 -22.47
CA PRO A 198 17.48 -31.97 -22.85
C PRO A 198 17.77 -31.25 -24.17
#